data_801eef71dc5b7e5aaa47ece9dfe746f9
#
_entry.id   801eef71dc5b7e5aaa47ece9dfe746f9
#
_cell.length_a   1.000
_cell.length_b   1.000
_cell.length_c   1.000
_cell.angle_alpha   90.00
_cell.angle_beta   90.00
_cell.angle_gamma   90.00
#
_symmetry.space_group_name_H-M   'P 1'
#
loop_
_entity.id
_entity.type
_entity.pdbx_description
1 polymer ?
#
loop_
_entity_poly.entity_id
_entity_poly.type
_entity_poly.pdbx_seq_one_letter_code
_entity_poly.pdbx_strand_id
1 'polypeptide(L)'
;MASNPTTARVCFATLLTTDSYVPGALTLAASLRATGTSHEIICLVADGQLSRSALERLELTFDRIVCVPILQSADTANLALLGRPDLGSTVTKIGIWNLTEYARIAFLDADTLVLGSIDSLLDMSNNDMAIGHDIRPNGGMENAGLLAAAPDLGWPDMFNS
;
A
#
# COMPACT_ATOMS: atom_id res chain seq x y z
N MET A 1 -17.80 21.52 -26.29
CA MET A 1 -16.48 21.46 -25.65
C MET A 1 -16.28 20.03 -25.16
N ALA A 2 -15.48 19.25 -25.86
CA ALA A 2 -15.18 17.88 -25.43
C ALA A 2 -14.24 17.96 -24.22
N SER A 3 -14.69 17.51 -23.05
CA SER A 3 -13.82 17.28 -21.90
C SER A 3 -12.80 16.22 -22.31
N ASN A 4 -11.53 16.62 -22.37
CA ASN A 4 -10.43 15.68 -22.49
C ASN A 4 -10.63 14.58 -21.43
N PRO A 5 -10.58 13.28 -21.76
CA PRO A 5 -10.57 12.28 -20.73
C PRO A 5 -9.31 12.50 -19.91
N THR A 6 -9.47 12.99 -18.67
CA THR A 6 -8.41 13.02 -17.69
C THR A 6 -7.94 11.58 -17.56
N THR A 7 -6.76 11.26 -18.06
CA THR A 7 -6.19 9.92 -17.90
C THR A 7 -6.20 9.62 -16.42
N ALA A 8 -6.98 8.62 -16.04
CA ALA A 8 -7.14 8.25 -14.64
C ALA A 8 -5.76 7.93 -14.05
N ARG A 9 -5.37 8.62 -12.98
CA ARG A 9 -4.09 8.38 -12.32
C ARG A 9 -4.10 7.00 -11.69
N VAL A 10 -3.03 6.26 -11.85
CA VAL A 10 -2.82 4.96 -11.22
C VAL A 10 -1.43 4.92 -10.60
N CYS A 11 -1.22 4.18 -9.53
CA CYS A 11 0.08 4.10 -8.88
C CYS A 11 0.31 2.76 -8.18
N PHE A 12 1.59 2.47 -7.92
CA PHE A 12 2.01 1.52 -6.91
C PHE A 12 2.18 2.25 -5.58
N ALA A 13 1.82 1.59 -4.47
CA ALA A 13 1.92 2.16 -3.15
C ALA A 13 2.50 1.17 -2.14
N THR A 14 3.21 1.69 -1.16
CA THR A 14 3.62 0.94 0.04
C THR A 14 3.42 1.80 1.28
N LEU A 15 3.50 1.17 2.47
CA LEU A 15 3.35 1.87 3.76
C LEU A 15 4.50 1.52 4.68
N LEU A 16 5.07 2.54 5.32
CA LEU A 16 6.05 2.41 6.38
C LEU A 16 5.53 2.99 7.69
N THR A 17 5.65 2.21 8.74
CA THR A 17 5.29 2.62 10.12
C THR A 17 6.51 2.78 11.03
N THR A 18 7.69 2.34 10.61
CA THR A 18 8.95 2.48 11.35
C THR A 18 10.13 2.53 10.38
N ASP A 19 11.28 3.06 10.86
CA ASP A 19 12.53 3.12 10.10
C ASP A 19 13.06 1.74 9.67
N SER A 20 12.72 0.68 10.41
CA SER A 20 13.21 -0.68 10.12
C SER A 20 12.75 -1.20 8.75
N TYR A 21 11.64 -0.71 8.22
CA TYR A 21 11.12 -1.09 6.90
C TYR A 21 11.73 -0.30 5.74
N VAL A 22 12.51 0.77 6.01
CA VAL A 22 13.11 1.60 4.94
C VAL A 22 13.96 0.78 3.96
N PRO A 23 14.87 -0.12 4.39
CA PRO A 23 15.64 -0.91 3.42
C PRO A 23 14.76 -1.77 2.49
N GLY A 24 13.71 -2.37 3.04
CA GLY A 24 12.74 -3.16 2.26
C GLY A 24 12.01 -2.29 1.24
N ALA A 25 11.46 -1.16 1.65
CA ALA A 25 10.76 -0.23 0.77
C ALA A 25 11.64 0.30 -0.37
N LEU A 26 12.90 0.62 -0.10
CA LEU A 26 13.85 1.03 -1.15
C LEU A 26 14.12 -0.11 -2.14
N THR A 27 14.23 -1.35 -1.64
CA THR A 27 14.40 -2.55 -2.48
C THR A 27 13.16 -2.81 -3.33
N LEU A 28 11.96 -2.67 -2.75
CA LEU A 28 10.69 -2.77 -3.47
C LEU A 28 10.63 -1.74 -4.61
N ALA A 29 10.86 -0.46 -4.33
CA ALA A 29 10.83 0.58 -5.34
C ALA A 29 11.86 0.33 -6.45
N ALA A 30 13.08 -0.07 -6.10
CA ALA A 30 14.12 -0.42 -7.07
C ALA A 30 13.71 -1.62 -7.93
N SER A 31 13.11 -2.66 -7.34
CA SER A 31 12.64 -3.84 -8.07
C SER A 31 11.50 -3.50 -9.03
N LEU A 32 10.55 -2.66 -8.63
CA LEU A 32 9.50 -2.13 -9.51
C LEU A 32 10.10 -1.37 -10.70
N ARG A 33 11.04 -0.43 -10.46
CA ARG A 33 11.70 0.30 -11.55
C ARG A 33 12.48 -0.62 -12.49
N ALA A 34 13.10 -1.68 -11.96
CA ALA A 34 13.82 -2.66 -12.76
C ALA A 34 12.91 -3.44 -13.72
N THR A 35 11.60 -3.54 -13.48
CA THR A 35 10.65 -4.12 -14.43
C THR A 35 10.34 -3.22 -15.62
N GLY A 36 10.79 -1.97 -15.59
CA GLY A 36 10.54 -0.97 -16.65
C GLY A 36 9.24 -0.19 -16.47
N THR A 37 8.55 -0.33 -15.33
CA THR A 37 7.33 0.45 -15.07
C THR A 37 7.60 1.95 -15.11
N SER A 38 6.69 2.70 -15.76
CA SER A 38 6.66 4.16 -15.76
C SER A 38 5.60 4.74 -14.82
N HIS A 39 4.83 3.87 -14.17
CA HIS A 39 3.81 4.30 -13.22
C HIS A 39 4.42 4.93 -11.97
N GLU A 40 3.65 5.82 -11.36
CA GLU A 40 4.01 6.49 -10.11
C GLU A 40 4.17 5.45 -9.00
N ILE A 41 5.24 5.58 -8.19
CA ILE A 41 5.48 4.75 -7.00
C ILE A 41 5.44 5.68 -5.80
N ILE A 42 4.46 5.50 -4.93
CA ILE A 42 4.26 6.33 -3.75
C ILE A 42 4.57 5.57 -2.47
N CYS A 43 5.04 6.28 -1.47
CA CYS A 43 5.26 5.75 -0.14
C CYS A 43 4.37 6.48 0.87
N LEU A 44 3.45 5.75 1.51
CA LEU A 44 2.74 6.24 2.67
C LEU A 44 3.64 6.08 3.89
N VAL A 45 3.69 7.09 4.75
CA VAL A 45 4.44 7.06 5.99
C VAL A 45 3.54 7.42 7.17
N ALA A 46 3.61 6.63 8.23
CA ALA A 46 2.86 6.91 9.44
C ALA A 46 3.39 8.18 10.10
N ASP A 47 2.50 9.12 10.39
CA ASP A 47 2.86 10.45 10.88
C ASP A 47 3.70 10.39 12.16
N GLY A 48 4.82 11.10 12.17
CA GLY A 48 5.74 11.20 13.31
C GLY A 48 6.50 9.91 13.65
N GLN A 49 6.42 8.85 12.84
CA GLN A 49 7.04 7.55 13.16
C GLN A 49 8.40 7.32 12.50
N LEU A 50 8.72 8.07 11.45
CA LEU A 50 9.98 7.91 10.74
C LEU A 50 10.95 9.04 11.11
N SER A 51 12.23 8.69 11.18
CA SER A 51 13.30 9.67 11.35
C SER A 51 13.45 10.55 10.11
N ARG A 52 14.01 11.76 10.29
CA ARG A 52 14.28 12.66 9.17
C ARG A 52 15.19 12.03 8.13
N SER A 53 16.22 11.31 8.55
CA SER A 53 17.13 10.61 7.62
C SER A 53 16.46 9.50 6.84
N ALA A 54 15.46 8.82 7.41
CA ALA A 54 14.64 7.87 6.71
C ALA A 54 13.80 8.55 5.61
N LEU A 55 13.13 9.65 5.94
CA LEU A 55 12.32 10.43 4.99
C LEU A 55 13.16 10.95 3.82
N GLU A 56 14.33 11.54 4.08
CA GLU A 56 15.25 12.03 3.04
C GLU A 56 15.65 10.91 2.04
N ARG A 57 15.86 9.68 2.52
CA ARG A 57 16.16 8.53 1.65
C ARG A 57 14.97 8.10 0.81
N LEU A 58 13.77 8.13 1.38
CA LEU A 58 12.54 7.78 0.69
C LEU A 58 12.21 8.82 -0.40
N GLU A 59 12.37 10.12 -0.12
CA GLU A 59 12.14 11.21 -1.07
C GLU A 59 13.04 11.13 -2.31
N LEU A 60 14.23 10.54 -2.19
CA LEU A 60 15.13 10.32 -3.32
C LEU A 60 14.72 9.13 -4.23
N THR A 61 13.82 8.28 -3.76
CA THR A 61 13.52 6.99 -4.41
C THR A 61 12.07 6.91 -4.89
N PHE A 62 11.14 7.43 -4.11
CA PHE A 62 9.71 7.44 -4.43
C PHE A 62 9.33 8.73 -5.13
N ASP A 63 8.35 8.65 -6.04
CA ASP A 63 7.85 9.84 -6.75
C ASP A 63 7.06 10.76 -5.80
N ARG A 64 6.47 10.20 -4.74
CA ARG A 64 5.71 10.95 -3.75
C ARG A 64 5.73 10.26 -2.38
N ILE A 65 5.83 11.07 -1.32
CA ILE A 65 5.64 10.65 0.06
C ILE A 65 4.32 11.23 0.56
N VAL A 66 3.50 10.39 1.21
CA VAL A 66 2.20 10.79 1.76
C VAL A 66 2.18 10.45 3.25
N CYS A 67 2.08 11.48 4.10
CA CYS A 67 1.89 11.26 5.53
C CYS A 67 0.44 10.82 5.80
N VAL A 68 0.29 9.73 6.54
CA VAL A 68 -1.02 9.20 6.92
C VAL A 68 -1.12 9.12 8.45
N PRO A 69 -2.29 9.42 9.03
CA PRO A 69 -2.48 9.30 10.46
C PRO A 69 -2.33 7.83 10.89
N ILE A 70 -1.80 7.62 12.08
CA ILE A 70 -1.80 6.29 12.69
C ILE A 70 -3.22 5.98 13.13
N LEU A 71 -3.85 5.04 12.45
CA LEU A 71 -5.12 4.50 12.87
C LEU A 71 -4.85 3.41 13.91
N GLN A 72 -5.14 3.72 15.17
CA GLN A 72 -5.11 2.72 16.24
C GLN A 72 -6.52 2.16 16.38
N SER A 73 -6.62 0.83 16.45
CA SER A 73 -7.87 0.21 16.86
C SER A 73 -8.23 0.71 18.27
N ALA A 74 -9.44 1.17 18.46
CA ALA A 74 -9.96 1.54 19.78
C ALA A 74 -9.97 0.35 20.77
N ASP A 75 -9.84 -0.86 20.25
CA ASP A 75 -9.91 -2.12 21.00
C ASP A 75 -8.53 -2.75 21.24
N THR A 76 -7.60 -1.92 21.73
CA THR A 76 -6.23 -2.36 22.06
C THR A 76 -6.20 -3.51 23.09
N ALA A 77 -7.21 -3.61 23.96
CA ALA A 77 -7.31 -4.66 24.96
C ALA A 77 -7.58 -6.03 24.32
N ASN A 78 -8.48 -6.11 23.35
CA ASN A 78 -8.77 -7.35 22.62
C ASN A 78 -7.64 -7.76 21.67
N LEU A 79 -6.94 -6.81 21.05
CA LEU A 79 -5.75 -7.09 20.25
C LEU A 79 -4.63 -7.71 21.09
N ALA A 80 -4.43 -7.22 22.30
CA ALA A 80 -3.47 -7.81 23.26
C ALA A 80 -3.87 -9.22 23.72
N LEU A 81 -5.17 -9.45 23.94
CA LEU A 81 -5.71 -10.78 24.30
C LEU A 81 -5.56 -11.79 23.16
N LEU A 82 -5.64 -11.36 21.90
CA LEU A 82 -5.43 -12.19 20.72
C LEU A 82 -3.94 -12.46 20.43
N GLY A 83 -3.02 -11.87 21.22
CA GLY A 83 -1.57 -12.00 20.99
C GLY A 83 -1.09 -11.37 19.67
N ARG A 84 -1.87 -10.46 19.09
CA ARG A 84 -1.62 -9.82 17.81
C ARG A 84 -1.55 -8.28 17.93
N PRO A 85 -0.57 -7.73 18.70
CA PRO A 85 -0.38 -6.28 18.81
C PRO A 85 0.00 -5.61 17.46
N ASP A 86 0.52 -6.40 16.52
CA ASP A 86 0.86 -6.02 15.15
C ASP A 86 -0.36 -5.60 14.31
N LEU A 87 -1.58 -6.07 14.64
CA LEU A 87 -2.81 -5.68 13.94
C LEU A 87 -3.14 -4.18 14.08
N GLY A 88 -2.62 -3.51 15.10
CA GLY A 88 -2.73 -2.05 15.22
C GLY A 88 -2.11 -1.29 14.04
N SER A 89 -1.03 -1.79 13.46
CA SER A 89 -0.39 -1.21 12.27
C SER A 89 -1.12 -1.58 10.96
N THR A 90 -1.81 -2.71 10.93
CA THR A 90 -2.57 -3.16 9.74
C THR A 90 -3.72 -2.20 9.42
N VAL A 91 -4.32 -1.57 10.44
CA VAL A 91 -5.40 -0.59 10.26
C VAL A 91 -4.89 0.67 9.53
N THR A 92 -3.61 1.01 9.64
CA THR A 92 -3.02 2.16 8.94
C THR A 92 -2.99 1.97 7.41
N LYS A 93 -3.00 0.73 6.91
CA LYS A 93 -3.14 0.42 5.46
C LYS A 93 -4.46 0.98 4.87
N ILE A 94 -5.48 1.21 5.69
CA ILE A 94 -6.73 1.86 5.29
C ILE A 94 -6.47 3.28 4.76
N GLY A 95 -5.35 3.90 5.11
CA GLY A 95 -4.94 5.21 4.59
C GLY A 95 -4.88 5.28 3.05
N ILE A 96 -4.73 4.16 2.34
CA ILE A 96 -4.76 4.12 0.87
C ILE A 96 -6.10 4.58 0.30
N TRP A 97 -7.20 4.35 1.01
CA TRP A 97 -8.55 4.72 0.57
C TRP A 97 -8.80 6.22 0.58
N ASN A 98 -7.94 6.99 1.24
CA ASN A 98 -7.99 8.45 1.22
C ASN A 98 -7.32 9.05 -0.03
N LEU A 99 -6.66 8.23 -0.85
CA LEU A 99 -5.97 8.65 -2.08
C LEU A 99 -6.95 8.68 -3.26
N THR A 100 -8.08 9.38 -3.11
CA THR A 100 -9.19 9.43 -4.06
C THR A 100 -8.84 10.06 -5.41
N GLU A 101 -7.68 10.71 -5.52
CA GLU A 101 -7.13 11.21 -6.78
C GLU A 101 -6.59 10.10 -7.71
N TYR A 102 -6.44 8.87 -7.20
CA TYR A 102 -6.05 7.71 -7.99
C TYR A 102 -7.26 6.85 -8.29
N ALA A 103 -7.46 6.54 -9.57
CA ALA A 103 -8.50 5.61 -9.99
C ALA A 103 -8.15 4.16 -9.62
N ARG A 104 -6.84 3.86 -9.46
CA ARG A 104 -6.37 2.55 -9.03
C ARG A 104 -5.05 2.64 -8.31
N ILE A 105 -4.93 1.83 -7.28
CA ILE A 105 -3.71 1.67 -6.49
C ILE A 105 -3.40 0.20 -6.37
N ALA A 106 -2.18 -0.20 -6.74
CA ALA A 106 -1.63 -1.51 -6.40
C ALA A 106 -0.75 -1.35 -5.15
N PHE A 107 -1.24 -1.80 -4.01
CA PHE A 107 -0.52 -1.73 -2.74
C PHE A 107 0.34 -2.99 -2.57
N LEU A 108 1.60 -2.78 -2.19
CA LEU A 108 2.59 -3.84 -1.92
C LEU A 108 3.18 -3.63 -0.52
N ASP A 109 3.33 -4.70 0.23
CA ASP A 109 4.04 -4.63 1.52
C ASP A 109 5.51 -4.27 1.30
N ALA A 110 6.08 -3.50 2.23
CA ALA A 110 7.43 -2.93 2.08
C ALA A 110 8.56 -3.97 2.01
N ASP A 111 8.29 -5.21 2.39
CA ASP A 111 9.22 -6.36 2.33
C ASP A 111 9.02 -7.25 1.09
N THR A 112 8.26 -6.77 0.11
CA THR A 112 8.00 -7.46 -1.15
C THR A 112 9.11 -7.18 -2.17
N LEU A 113 9.50 -8.21 -2.95
CA LEU A 113 10.40 -8.09 -4.09
C LEU A 113 9.65 -8.41 -5.38
N VAL A 114 9.67 -7.49 -6.35
CA VAL A 114 9.00 -7.66 -7.64
C VAL A 114 9.98 -8.22 -8.66
N LEU A 115 9.69 -9.41 -9.21
CA LEU A 115 10.57 -10.14 -10.13
C LEU A 115 10.20 -9.97 -11.60
N GLY A 116 9.05 -9.36 -11.90
CA GLY A 116 8.57 -9.14 -13.28
C GLY A 116 7.50 -8.05 -13.29
N SER A 117 7.11 -7.58 -14.49
CA SER A 117 6.09 -6.53 -14.59
C SER A 117 4.75 -6.99 -14.01
N ILE A 118 4.17 -6.15 -13.18
CA ILE A 118 2.83 -6.28 -12.60
C ILE A 118 1.94 -5.10 -12.97
N ASP A 119 2.30 -4.34 -14.01
CA ASP A 119 1.54 -3.17 -14.47
C ASP A 119 0.10 -3.51 -14.82
N SER A 120 -0.16 -4.77 -15.26
CA SER A 120 -1.52 -5.26 -15.54
C SER A 120 -2.49 -5.17 -14.36
N LEU A 121 -1.99 -5.10 -13.12
CA LEU A 121 -2.84 -4.88 -11.94
C LEU A 121 -3.46 -3.47 -11.93
N LEU A 122 -2.81 -2.51 -12.59
CA LEU A 122 -3.29 -1.15 -12.72
C LEU A 122 -4.27 -0.98 -13.90
N ASP A 123 -4.31 -1.98 -14.81
CA ASP A 123 -5.21 -2.00 -15.99
C ASP A 123 -6.53 -2.74 -15.72
N MET A 124 -6.71 -3.33 -14.53
CA MET A 124 -7.94 -4.03 -14.16
C MET A 124 -9.14 -3.08 -14.20
N SER A 125 -10.35 -3.61 -14.43
CA SER A 125 -11.57 -2.79 -14.43
C SER A 125 -11.80 -2.15 -13.05
N ASN A 126 -12.48 -0.98 -13.01
CA ASN A 126 -12.66 -0.21 -11.76
C ASN A 126 -13.43 -0.96 -10.67
N ASN A 127 -14.12 -2.04 -11.00
CA ASN A 127 -14.91 -2.82 -10.05
C ASN A 127 -14.18 -4.07 -9.53
N ASP A 128 -12.97 -4.33 -10.03
CA ASP A 128 -12.21 -5.51 -9.62
C ASP A 128 -11.23 -5.17 -8.50
N MET A 129 -11.14 -6.04 -7.51
CA MET A 129 -10.12 -6.02 -6.48
C MET A 129 -9.30 -7.31 -6.59
N ALA A 130 -7.98 -7.19 -6.69
CA ALA A 130 -7.07 -8.32 -6.67
C ALA A 130 -6.33 -8.36 -5.32
N ILE A 131 -6.28 -9.54 -4.72
CA ILE A 131 -5.53 -9.80 -3.49
C ILE A 131 -4.54 -10.92 -3.79
N GLY A 132 -3.25 -10.64 -3.62
CA GLY A 132 -2.21 -11.66 -3.67
C GLY A 132 -2.16 -12.45 -2.37
N HIS A 133 -2.10 -13.77 -2.47
CA HIS A 133 -1.94 -14.64 -1.33
C HIS A 133 -0.50 -15.14 -1.24
N ASP A 134 0.05 -15.16 -0.03
CA ASP A 134 1.31 -15.83 0.24
C ASP A 134 1.09 -17.35 0.24
N ILE A 135 1.84 -18.07 -0.61
CA ILE A 135 1.76 -19.52 -0.71
C ILE A 135 2.88 -20.11 0.15
N ARG A 136 2.53 -20.60 1.33
CA ARG A 136 3.48 -21.33 2.18
C ARG A 136 3.60 -22.80 1.77
N PRO A 137 4.77 -23.42 1.94
CA PRO A 137 4.99 -24.84 1.62
C PRO A 137 4.02 -25.80 2.35
N ASN A 138 3.43 -25.37 3.47
CA ASN A 138 2.46 -26.14 4.25
C ASN A 138 0.98 -25.89 3.87
N GLY A 139 0.72 -25.13 2.81
CA GLY A 139 -0.64 -24.81 2.34
C GLY A 139 -1.41 -23.81 3.21
N GLY A 140 -0.77 -23.17 4.18
CA GLY A 140 -1.37 -22.07 4.95
C GLY A 140 -1.41 -20.79 4.13
N MET A 141 -2.55 -20.11 4.09
CA MET A 141 -2.68 -18.76 3.50
C MET A 141 -2.56 -17.74 4.63
N GLU A 142 -1.47 -16.98 4.62
CA GLU A 142 -1.30 -15.84 5.53
C GLU A 142 -0.78 -14.63 4.75
N ASN A 143 -1.39 -13.47 5.00
CA ASN A 143 -1.09 -12.14 4.50
C ASN A 143 -1.23 -11.90 2.99
N ALA A 144 -2.02 -10.88 2.67
CA ALA A 144 -2.02 -10.27 1.36
C ALA A 144 -0.89 -9.23 1.30
N GLY A 145 0.28 -9.61 0.76
CA GLY A 145 1.36 -8.68 0.46
C GLY A 145 1.07 -7.78 -0.73
N LEU A 146 -0.05 -8.02 -1.42
CA LEU A 146 -0.50 -7.28 -2.60
C LEU A 146 -2.00 -7.04 -2.51
N LEU A 147 -2.42 -5.79 -2.70
CA LEU A 147 -3.81 -5.37 -2.83
C LEU A 147 -3.92 -4.38 -3.99
N ALA A 148 -4.71 -4.69 -5.02
CA ALA A 148 -5.09 -3.73 -6.05
C ALA A 148 -6.55 -3.29 -5.84
N ALA A 149 -6.78 -1.99 -5.73
CA ALA A 149 -8.07 -1.43 -5.39
C ALA A 149 -8.32 -0.08 -6.10
N ALA A 150 -9.58 0.28 -6.23
CA ALA A 150 -10.03 1.59 -6.70
C ALA A 150 -10.56 2.39 -5.50
N PRO A 151 -9.86 3.42 -5.02
CA PRO A 151 -10.25 4.17 -3.82
C PRO A 151 -11.60 4.91 -3.93
N ASP A 152 -12.00 5.29 -5.13
CA ASP A 152 -13.25 6.01 -5.42
C ASP A 152 -14.51 5.16 -5.22
N LEU A 153 -14.39 3.83 -5.14
CA LEU A 153 -15.52 2.93 -4.85
C LEU A 153 -15.95 2.98 -3.38
N GLY A 154 -15.24 3.70 -2.54
CA GLY A 154 -15.47 3.74 -1.10
C GLY A 154 -15.10 2.43 -0.41
N TRP A 155 -15.08 2.47 0.90
CA TRP A 155 -14.93 1.27 1.72
C TRP A 155 -16.22 0.44 1.60
N PRO A 156 -16.16 -0.85 1.23
CA PRO A 156 -17.36 -1.67 1.23
C PRO A 156 -17.99 -1.65 2.63
N ASP A 157 -19.32 -1.53 2.70
CA ASP A 157 -20.12 -1.44 3.94
C ASP A 157 -20.00 -2.66 4.88
N MET A 158 -18.91 -3.42 4.76
CA MET A 158 -18.66 -4.66 5.53
C MET A 158 -18.49 -4.43 7.04
N PHE A 159 -18.41 -3.18 7.50
CA PHE A 159 -18.24 -2.85 8.92
C PHE A 159 -19.41 -2.09 9.52
N ASN A 160 -20.53 -1.92 8.79
CA ASN A 160 -21.74 -1.25 9.26
C ASN A 160 -22.88 -2.23 9.59
N SER A 161 -22.60 -3.46 9.93
CA SER A 161 -23.59 -4.45 10.40
C SER A 161 -23.29 -4.93 11.81
#